data_e78a68230b05f307a283489e3804db41
#
_entry.id   e78a68230b05f307a283489e3804db41
#
_cell.length_a   1.000
_cell.length_b   1.000
_cell.length_c   1.000
_cell.angle_alpha   90.00
_cell.angle_beta   90.00
_cell.angle_gamma   90.00
#
_symmetry.space_group_name_H-M   'P 1'
#
loop_
_entity.id
_entity.type
_entity.pdbx_description
1 polymer ?
#
loop_
_entity_poly.entity_id
_entity_poly.type
_entity_poly.pdbx_seq_one_letter_code
_entity_poly.pdbx_strand_id
1 'polypeptide(L)'
;MSLRKKLTHKIMPSPVDARHYEYSMLFSADDEPAKPSQRLIDLALESAKVASTTSLDDIAARTLPENYLDVWPGEHYKLLAGIVQVLKPKLVIEIGTAKGLSSLSMKKFLAQDAMIVTYDIISWKDYPNGNYLTEADFKDGRLIQYTDDLSSVDIFRKHSDLLSKADLIFADAAKDGMQEQLFINNFKQLKFANSPIVVFDDIRLWNMLKIWRDLDLPKLDITSFGHWSGTGLVDWK
;
A
#
# COMPACT_ATOMS: atom_id res chain seq x y z
N MET A 1 8.67 9.58 -41.51
CA MET A 1 7.53 9.27 -40.62
C MET A 1 6.27 9.91 -41.21
N SER A 2 5.25 9.13 -41.58
CA SER A 2 4.09 9.68 -42.32
C SER A 2 3.28 10.61 -41.42
N LEU A 3 2.59 11.59 -42.04
CA LEU A 3 1.71 12.55 -41.35
C LEU A 3 0.64 11.84 -40.48
N ARG A 4 0.22 10.64 -40.89
CA ARG A 4 -0.73 9.77 -40.18
C ARG A 4 -0.17 9.26 -38.84
N LYS A 5 1.11 8.90 -38.78
CA LYS A 5 1.80 8.50 -37.54
C LYS A 5 1.95 9.68 -36.55
N LYS A 6 2.16 10.91 -37.07
CA LYS A 6 2.26 12.11 -36.24
C LYS A 6 0.92 12.53 -35.62
N LEU A 7 -0.21 12.31 -36.32
CA LEU A 7 -1.54 12.63 -35.80
C LEU A 7 -2.01 11.60 -34.76
N THR A 8 -1.79 10.31 -35.00
CA THR A 8 -2.16 9.27 -34.01
C THR A 8 -1.36 9.39 -32.73
N HIS A 9 -0.10 9.80 -32.81
CA HIS A 9 0.74 10.07 -31.61
C HIS A 9 0.22 11.25 -30.76
N LYS A 10 -0.53 12.17 -31.37
CA LYS A 10 -1.06 13.38 -30.71
C LYS A 10 -2.47 13.18 -30.10
N ILE A 11 -3.22 12.17 -30.58
CA ILE A 11 -4.65 11.96 -30.24
C ILE A 11 -4.84 10.70 -29.41
N MET A 12 -4.09 9.65 -29.70
CA MET A 12 -4.03 8.40 -28.91
C MET A 12 -2.63 7.83 -29.04
N PRO A 13 -1.83 7.77 -27.98
CA PRO A 13 -0.60 7.01 -28.03
C PRO A 13 -0.96 5.56 -28.42
N SER A 14 -0.49 5.13 -29.59
CA SER A 14 -0.67 3.75 -30.00
C SER A 14 -0.02 2.84 -28.97
N PRO A 15 -0.66 1.76 -28.54
CA PRO A 15 -0.02 0.77 -27.66
C PRO A 15 1.32 0.24 -28.20
N VAL A 16 1.51 0.28 -29.53
CA VAL A 16 2.77 -0.08 -30.20
C VAL A 16 3.86 0.97 -30.01
N ASP A 17 3.47 2.24 -29.83
CA ASP A 17 4.39 3.35 -29.60
C ASP A 17 4.51 3.68 -28.09
N ALA A 18 3.62 3.13 -27.26
CA ALA A 18 3.71 3.27 -25.81
C ALA A 18 4.96 2.51 -25.35
N ARG A 19 5.86 3.21 -24.76
CA ARG A 19 7.00 2.60 -24.11
C ARG A 19 6.44 1.78 -22.95
N HIS A 20 6.67 0.47 -22.98
CA HIS A 20 6.06 -0.44 -22.01
C HIS A 20 6.41 -0.09 -20.56
N TYR A 21 7.53 0.60 -20.32
CA TYR A 21 7.92 1.09 -19.01
C TYR A 21 7.19 2.37 -18.55
N GLU A 22 6.37 3.00 -19.42
CA GLU A 22 5.60 4.20 -19.02
C GLU A 22 4.09 3.93 -18.95
N TYR A 23 3.55 3.17 -19.92
CA TYR A 23 2.11 3.05 -20.12
C TYR A 23 1.61 1.62 -20.31
N SER A 24 2.49 0.66 -20.51
CA SER A 24 2.09 -0.73 -20.75
C SER A 24 2.10 -1.55 -19.46
N MET A 25 1.16 -2.46 -19.36
CA MET A 25 1.12 -3.49 -18.31
C MET A 25 2.01 -4.70 -18.65
N LEU A 26 2.66 -4.70 -19.82
CA LEU A 26 3.60 -5.75 -20.21
C LEU A 26 4.91 -5.56 -19.46
N PHE A 27 5.44 -6.65 -18.95
CA PHE A 27 6.72 -6.71 -18.27
C PHE A 27 7.81 -7.27 -19.18
N SER A 28 9.01 -6.75 -19.02
CA SER A 28 10.24 -7.36 -19.54
C SER A 28 11.15 -7.77 -18.37
N ALA A 29 12.23 -8.49 -18.69
CA ALA A 29 13.22 -8.82 -17.66
C ALA A 29 13.86 -7.59 -17.01
N ASP A 30 13.88 -6.46 -17.72
CA ASP A 30 14.44 -5.19 -17.22
C ASP A 30 13.51 -4.47 -16.25
N ASP A 31 12.21 -4.80 -16.23
CA ASP A 31 11.22 -4.23 -15.33
C ASP A 31 11.25 -4.87 -13.92
N GLU A 32 11.92 -6.02 -13.79
CA GLU A 32 12.01 -6.77 -12.55
C GLU A 32 13.49 -6.99 -12.16
N PRO A 33 14.18 -5.91 -11.74
CA PRO A 33 15.63 -5.97 -11.46
C PRO A 33 15.96 -6.85 -10.24
N ALA A 34 15.00 -7.09 -9.35
CA ALA A 34 15.19 -7.93 -8.17
C ALA A 34 14.16 -9.07 -8.11
N LYS A 35 14.65 -10.28 -7.86
CA LYS A 35 13.77 -11.44 -7.63
C LYS A 35 13.06 -11.30 -6.28
N PRO A 36 11.83 -11.80 -6.13
CA PRO A 36 11.18 -11.89 -4.84
C PRO A 36 12.01 -12.76 -3.89
N SER A 37 12.07 -12.38 -2.63
CA SER A 37 12.64 -13.26 -1.59
C SER A 37 11.69 -14.43 -1.30
N GLN A 38 12.22 -15.54 -0.78
CA GLN A 38 11.38 -16.66 -0.34
C GLN A 38 10.37 -16.21 0.71
N ARG A 39 10.76 -15.29 1.60
CA ARG A 39 9.89 -14.67 2.61
C ARG A 39 8.66 -14.00 1.99
N LEU A 40 8.82 -13.27 0.87
CA LEU A 40 7.69 -12.63 0.18
C LEU A 40 6.76 -13.66 -0.45
N ILE A 41 7.31 -14.71 -1.05
CA ILE A 41 6.51 -15.78 -1.68
C ILE A 41 5.67 -16.49 -0.61
N ASP A 42 6.30 -16.91 0.48
CA ASP A 42 5.63 -17.61 1.57
C ASP A 42 4.56 -16.72 2.22
N LEU A 43 4.89 -15.45 2.49
CA LEU A 43 3.93 -14.48 3.03
C LEU A 43 2.74 -14.28 2.09
N ALA A 44 2.97 -14.10 0.80
CA ALA A 44 1.91 -13.86 -0.18
C ALA A 44 0.93 -15.04 -0.25
N LEU A 45 1.44 -16.26 -0.35
CA LEU A 45 0.63 -17.47 -0.46
C LEU A 45 -0.18 -17.72 0.81
N GLU A 46 0.45 -17.64 1.97
CA GLU A 46 -0.26 -17.86 3.25
C GLU A 46 -1.26 -16.73 3.54
N SER A 47 -0.92 -15.47 3.23
CA SER A 47 -1.84 -14.35 3.41
C SER A 47 -3.06 -14.45 2.51
N ALA A 48 -2.89 -14.83 1.23
CA ALA A 48 -4.00 -15.03 0.31
C ALA A 48 -4.92 -16.16 0.78
N LYS A 49 -4.35 -17.25 1.27
CA LYS A 49 -5.09 -18.38 1.83
C LYS A 49 -5.89 -17.99 3.09
N VAL A 50 -5.28 -17.21 4.00
CA VAL A 50 -5.96 -16.69 5.19
C VAL A 50 -7.05 -15.70 4.80
N ALA A 51 -6.77 -14.79 3.85
CA ALA A 51 -7.73 -13.80 3.35
C ALA A 51 -9.03 -14.44 2.85
N SER A 52 -8.93 -15.57 2.14
CA SER A 52 -10.12 -16.27 1.58
C SER A 52 -11.13 -16.75 2.63
N THR A 53 -10.72 -16.85 3.90
CA THR A 53 -11.58 -17.27 5.01
C THR A 53 -11.78 -16.17 6.06
N THR A 54 -11.18 -15.00 5.85
CA THR A 54 -11.27 -13.87 6.77
C THR A 54 -12.61 -13.15 6.60
N SER A 55 -13.37 -12.97 7.69
CA SER A 55 -14.56 -12.11 7.70
C SER A 55 -14.24 -10.70 8.18
N LEU A 56 -14.75 -9.73 7.42
CA LEU A 56 -14.78 -8.31 7.74
C LEU A 56 -16.22 -7.75 7.83
N ASP A 57 -17.22 -8.60 8.09
CA ASP A 57 -18.64 -8.24 8.04
C ASP A 57 -19.02 -7.08 8.96
N ASP A 58 -18.40 -7.00 10.13
CA ASP A 58 -18.57 -5.90 11.09
C ASP A 58 -18.04 -4.55 10.57
N ILE A 59 -16.97 -4.59 9.78
CA ILE A 59 -16.41 -3.41 9.12
C ILE A 59 -17.25 -3.08 7.88
N ALA A 60 -17.63 -4.08 7.10
CA ALA A 60 -18.52 -3.94 5.94
C ALA A 60 -19.84 -3.27 6.30
N ALA A 61 -20.40 -3.59 7.47
CA ALA A 61 -21.62 -2.95 7.97
C ALA A 61 -21.49 -1.42 8.13
N ARG A 62 -20.27 -0.89 8.34
CA ARG A 62 -20.02 0.55 8.42
C ARG A 62 -20.05 1.25 7.06
N THR A 63 -19.92 0.49 5.96
CA THR A 63 -19.82 1.03 4.60
C THR A 63 -21.13 0.98 3.82
N LEU A 64 -22.18 0.42 4.40
CA LEU A 64 -23.46 0.29 3.72
C LEU A 64 -24.06 1.67 3.37
N PRO A 65 -24.70 1.79 2.17
CA PRO A 65 -25.00 0.70 1.22
C PRO A 65 -23.88 0.36 0.23
N GLU A 66 -22.75 1.09 0.19
CA GLU A 66 -21.75 0.97 -0.88
C GLU A 66 -20.85 -0.27 -0.81
N ASN A 67 -20.79 -0.97 0.29
CA ASN A 67 -20.01 -2.21 0.49
C ASN A 67 -18.59 -2.20 -0.13
N TYR A 68 -17.76 -1.23 0.25
CA TYR A 68 -16.39 -1.06 -0.28
C TYR A 68 -15.42 -2.21 0.04
N LEU A 69 -15.79 -3.13 0.92
CA LEU A 69 -14.94 -4.27 1.32
C LEU A 69 -15.06 -5.47 0.40
N ASP A 70 -16.07 -5.47 -0.47
CA ASP A 70 -16.30 -6.54 -1.44
C ASP A 70 -15.90 -6.07 -2.83
N VAL A 71 -14.62 -5.83 -3.02
CA VAL A 71 -14.05 -5.31 -4.28
C VAL A 71 -13.37 -6.44 -5.03
N TRP A 72 -13.98 -6.85 -6.14
CA TRP A 72 -13.41 -7.83 -7.07
C TRP A 72 -12.86 -7.15 -8.33
N PRO A 73 -11.77 -7.62 -8.96
CA PRO A 73 -10.94 -8.78 -8.58
C PRO A 73 -9.99 -8.46 -7.43
N GLY A 74 -9.76 -9.48 -6.62
CA GLY A 74 -8.96 -9.39 -5.40
C GLY A 74 -9.82 -9.04 -4.18
N GLU A 75 -9.25 -9.19 -3.03
CA GLU A 75 -9.88 -8.92 -1.75
C GLU A 75 -8.98 -8.04 -0.90
N HIS A 76 -8.74 -6.82 -1.38
CA HIS A 76 -7.77 -5.87 -0.86
C HIS A 76 -7.71 -5.81 0.68
N TYR A 77 -8.84 -5.52 1.33
CA TYR A 77 -8.89 -5.38 2.79
C TYR A 77 -8.72 -6.71 3.53
N LYS A 78 -9.26 -7.79 2.99
CA LYS A 78 -9.07 -9.13 3.55
C LYS A 78 -7.62 -9.59 3.38
N LEU A 79 -6.96 -9.21 2.28
CA LEU A 79 -5.54 -9.50 2.10
C LEU A 79 -4.68 -8.75 3.11
N LEU A 80 -4.93 -7.46 3.37
CA LEU A 80 -4.25 -6.72 4.43
C LEU A 80 -4.44 -7.37 5.80
N ALA A 81 -5.68 -7.78 6.11
CA ALA A 81 -5.98 -8.54 7.33
C ALA A 81 -5.24 -9.89 7.36
N GLY A 82 -5.15 -10.58 6.23
CA GLY A 82 -4.40 -11.83 6.08
C GLY A 82 -2.89 -11.64 6.32
N ILE A 83 -2.31 -10.58 5.76
CA ILE A 83 -0.90 -10.21 5.97
C ILE A 83 -0.62 -9.99 7.46
N VAL A 84 -1.49 -9.26 8.16
CA VAL A 84 -1.36 -9.03 9.61
C VAL A 84 -1.43 -10.34 10.40
N GLN A 85 -2.35 -11.23 10.05
CA GLN A 85 -2.51 -12.52 10.73
C GLN A 85 -1.28 -13.44 10.54
N VAL A 86 -0.68 -13.43 9.36
CA VAL A 86 0.50 -14.26 9.04
C VAL A 86 1.77 -13.64 9.59
N LEU A 87 2.00 -12.36 9.34
CA LEU A 87 3.22 -11.65 9.74
C LEU A 87 3.28 -11.39 11.25
N LYS A 88 2.13 -11.17 11.90
CA LYS A 88 1.98 -10.83 13.32
C LYS A 88 2.84 -9.64 13.75
N PRO A 89 2.73 -8.50 13.04
CA PRO A 89 3.55 -7.33 13.29
C PRO A 89 3.24 -6.75 14.68
N LYS A 90 4.25 -6.19 15.34
CA LYS A 90 4.08 -5.39 16.58
C LYS A 90 3.79 -3.93 16.26
N LEU A 91 4.38 -3.42 15.19
CA LEU A 91 4.16 -2.07 14.72
C LEU A 91 3.83 -2.08 13.23
N VAL A 92 2.64 -1.60 12.91
CA VAL A 92 2.22 -1.28 11.56
C VAL A 92 2.28 0.22 11.35
N ILE A 93 2.92 0.66 10.28
CA ILE A 93 2.86 2.04 9.81
C ILE A 93 1.96 2.07 8.58
N GLU A 94 1.00 2.96 8.57
CA GLU A 94 0.14 3.21 7.42
C GLU A 94 0.35 4.63 6.93
N ILE A 95 0.48 4.81 5.62
CA ILE A 95 0.58 6.11 4.95
C ILE A 95 -0.63 6.25 4.05
N GLY A 96 -1.53 7.17 4.41
CA GLY A 96 -2.85 7.31 3.82
C GLY A 96 -3.92 6.67 4.72
N THR A 97 -4.44 7.43 5.69
CA THR A 97 -5.56 6.98 6.54
C THR A 97 -6.88 6.96 5.77
N ALA A 98 -7.09 7.99 4.94
CA ALA A 98 -8.33 8.21 4.21
C ALA A 98 -9.58 7.97 5.08
N LYS A 99 -10.50 7.11 4.66
CA LYS A 99 -11.72 6.75 5.40
C LYS A 99 -11.49 5.69 6.48
N GLY A 100 -10.27 5.11 6.59
CA GLY A 100 -9.85 4.21 7.67
C GLY A 100 -10.20 2.73 7.49
N LEU A 101 -10.61 2.28 6.31
CA LEU A 101 -10.97 0.88 6.09
C LEU A 101 -9.78 -0.08 6.21
N SER A 102 -8.63 0.30 5.68
CA SER A 102 -7.37 -0.44 5.80
C SER A 102 -6.92 -0.55 7.25
N SER A 103 -6.92 0.60 7.98
CA SER A 103 -6.63 0.63 9.41
C SER A 103 -7.55 -0.30 10.21
N LEU A 104 -8.86 -0.25 9.98
CA LEU A 104 -9.84 -1.11 10.67
C LEU A 104 -9.62 -2.57 10.36
N SER A 105 -9.41 -2.91 9.08
CA SER A 105 -9.22 -4.27 8.62
C SER A 105 -7.96 -4.92 9.21
N MET A 106 -6.86 -4.16 9.26
CA MET A 106 -5.62 -4.61 9.90
C MET A 106 -5.76 -4.69 11.42
N LYS A 107 -6.33 -3.64 12.06
CA LYS A 107 -6.48 -3.58 13.51
C LYS A 107 -7.27 -4.74 14.09
N LYS A 108 -8.31 -5.19 13.39
CA LYS A 108 -9.18 -6.30 13.83
C LYS A 108 -8.39 -7.57 14.18
N PHE A 109 -7.32 -7.85 13.45
CA PHE A 109 -6.52 -9.07 13.61
C PHE A 109 -5.15 -8.82 14.25
N LEU A 110 -4.88 -7.59 14.64
CA LEU A 110 -3.64 -7.24 15.31
C LEU A 110 -3.63 -7.79 16.73
N ALA A 111 -2.47 -8.25 17.20
CA ALA A 111 -2.29 -8.70 18.58
C ALA A 111 -2.58 -7.57 19.58
N GLN A 112 -2.96 -7.93 20.83
CA GLN A 112 -3.32 -6.93 21.85
C GLN A 112 -2.17 -6.01 22.25
N ASP A 113 -0.93 -6.47 22.12
CA ASP A 113 0.30 -5.73 22.40
C ASP A 113 0.93 -5.10 21.16
N ALA A 114 0.20 -5.04 20.06
CA ALA A 114 0.63 -4.45 18.80
C ALA A 114 -0.23 -3.23 18.45
N MET A 115 0.30 -2.35 17.58
CA MET A 115 -0.36 -1.09 17.24
C MET A 115 -0.21 -0.72 15.77
N ILE A 116 -1.13 0.12 15.31
CA ILE A 116 -1.07 0.81 14.02
C ILE A 116 -0.86 2.28 14.28
N VAL A 117 0.10 2.87 13.59
CA VAL A 117 0.27 4.31 13.50
C VAL A 117 0.03 4.70 12.05
N THR A 118 -1.03 5.45 11.84
CA THR A 118 -1.45 5.90 10.50
C THR A 118 -1.16 7.38 10.31
N TYR A 119 -0.72 7.75 9.12
CA TYR A 119 -0.37 9.11 8.73
C TYR A 119 -1.25 9.57 7.58
N ASP A 120 -1.77 10.78 7.71
CA ASP A 120 -2.48 11.47 6.64
C ASP A 120 -2.28 12.97 6.82
N ILE A 121 -2.44 13.75 5.77
CA ILE A 121 -2.43 15.22 5.85
C ILE A 121 -3.77 15.77 6.36
N ILE A 122 -4.81 14.94 6.36
CA ILE A 122 -6.17 15.28 6.81
C ILE A 122 -6.50 14.42 8.03
N SER A 123 -7.04 15.05 9.07
CA SER A 123 -7.58 14.32 10.22
C SER A 123 -8.74 13.42 9.77
N TRP A 124 -8.80 12.21 10.30
CA TRP A 124 -9.92 11.30 10.02
C TRP A 124 -11.28 11.92 10.31
N LYS A 125 -11.37 12.85 11.29
CA LYS A 125 -12.60 13.57 11.63
C LYS A 125 -13.05 14.53 10.55
N ASP A 126 -12.10 15.08 9.82
CA ASP A 126 -12.34 16.13 8.81
C ASP A 126 -12.28 15.57 7.38
N TYR A 127 -12.18 14.24 7.22
CA TYR A 127 -12.01 13.63 5.91
C TYR A 127 -13.25 13.88 5.03
N PRO A 128 -13.08 14.35 3.78
CA PRO A 128 -14.18 14.69 2.88
C PRO A 128 -15.12 13.51 2.63
N ASN A 129 -16.43 13.78 2.59
CA ASN A 129 -17.48 12.79 2.37
C ASN A 129 -17.56 11.69 3.45
N GLY A 130 -17.13 12.02 4.68
CA GLY A 130 -17.22 11.12 5.81
C GLY A 130 -16.09 10.10 5.91
N ASN A 131 -16.10 9.36 6.98
CA ASN A 131 -15.15 8.30 7.29
C ASN A 131 -15.86 7.14 7.99
N TYR A 132 -15.16 6.01 8.16
CA TYR A 132 -15.68 4.82 8.83
C TYR A 132 -15.08 4.63 10.23
N LEU A 133 -14.10 5.49 10.60
CA LEU A 133 -13.50 5.51 11.92
C LEU A 133 -14.42 6.21 12.93
N THR A 134 -14.31 5.81 14.19
CA THR A 134 -15.00 6.39 15.33
C THR A 134 -14.03 6.58 16.49
N GLU A 135 -14.37 7.42 17.46
CA GLU A 135 -13.58 7.59 18.68
C GLU A 135 -13.31 6.25 19.40
N ALA A 136 -14.23 5.29 19.28
CA ALA A 136 -14.09 3.98 19.91
C ALA A 136 -12.91 3.20 19.33
N ASP A 137 -12.57 3.40 18.05
CA ASP A 137 -11.48 2.69 17.40
C ASP A 137 -10.10 3.10 17.92
N PHE A 138 -10.00 4.24 18.60
CA PHE A 138 -8.76 4.78 19.16
C PHE A 138 -8.62 4.55 20.68
N LYS A 139 -9.71 4.16 21.38
CA LYS A 139 -9.75 4.10 22.86
C LYS A 139 -8.76 3.12 23.49
N ASP A 140 -8.44 2.04 22.81
CA ASP A 140 -7.51 1.02 23.30
C ASP A 140 -6.03 1.37 23.06
N GLY A 141 -5.75 2.51 22.43
CA GLY A 141 -4.41 3.01 22.13
C GLY A 141 -3.68 2.22 21.03
N ARG A 142 -4.33 1.25 20.38
CA ARG A 142 -3.72 0.44 19.33
C ARG A 142 -3.86 1.03 17.92
N LEU A 143 -4.62 2.09 17.77
CA LEU A 143 -4.69 2.91 16.57
C LEU A 143 -4.38 4.36 16.95
N ILE A 144 -3.41 4.95 16.28
CA ILE A 144 -3.00 6.34 16.46
C ILE A 144 -2.91 6.98 15.08
N GLN A 145 -3.51 8.16 14.90
CA GLN A 145 -3.31 8.96 13.70
C GLN A 145 -2.44 10.18 14.00
N TYR A 146 -1.47 10.41 13.10
CA TYR A 146 -0.76 11.69 12.97
C TYR A 146 -1.18 12.39 11.69
N THR A 147 -1.45 13.70 11.79
CA THR A 147 -1.73 14.56 10.63
C THR A 147 -0.44 15.18 10.10
N ASP A 148 0.52 14.32 9.81
CA ASP A 148 1.87 14.66 9.41
C ASP A 148 2.17 14.10 8.01
N ASP A 149 2.84 14.89 7.15
CA ASP A 149 3.27 14.47 5.82
C ASP A 149 4.65 13.83 5.87
N LEU A 150 4.70 12.49 5.77
CA LEU A 150 5.96 11.74 5.77
C LEU A 150 6.81 11.91 4.50
N SER A 151 6.32 12.57 3.46
CA SER A 151 7.14 12.96 2.32
C SER A 151 8.14 14.08 2.67
N SER A 152 7.80 14.91 3.66
CA SER A 152 8.68 15.94 4.21
C SER A 152 9.81 15.29 5.00
N VAL A 153 11.06 15.61 4.63
CA VAL A 153 12.27 15.08 5.30
C VAL A 153 12.32 15.45 6.78
N ASP A 154 11.91 16.66 7.15
CA ASP A 154 11.94 17.11 8.54
C ASP A 154 10.88 16.41 9.40
N ILE A 155 9.68 16.23 8.85
CA ILE A 155 8.62 15.46 9.50
C ILE A 155 9.03 13.99 9.60
N PHE A 156 9.59 13.42 8.55
CA PHE A 156 10.07 12.04 8.57
C PHE A 156 11.13 11.84 9.66
N ARG A 157 12.09 12.75 9.80
CA ARG A 157 13.12 12.71 10.86
C ARG A 157 12.52 12.78 12.26
N LYS A 158 11.49 13.59 12.46
CA LYS A 158 10.76 13.68 13.75
C LYS A 158 10.19 12.32 14.17
N HIS A 159 9.78 11.50 13.22
CA HIS A 159 9.18 10.18 13.46
C HIS A 159 10.16 9.01 13.27
N SER A 160 11.43 9.27 12.94
CA SER A 160 12.40 8.24 12.55
C SER A 160 12.57 7.11 13.57
N ASP A 161 12.57 7.43 14.88
CA ASP A 161 12.68 6.43 15.96
C ASP A 161 11.49 5.48 16.02
N LEU A 162 10.31 5.95 15.69
CA LEU A 162 9.10 5.14 15.60
C LEU A 162 9.13 4.32 14.31
N LEU A 163 9.33 4.98 13.18
CA LEU A 163 9.35 4.36 11.86
C LEU A 163 10.39 3.25 11.74
N SER A 164 11.56 3.42 12.38
CA SER A 164 12.64 2.43 12.37
C SER A 164 12.26 1.08 12.99
N LYS A 165 11.20 1.03 13.81
CA LYS A 165 10.70 -0.16 14.50
C LYS A 165 9.57 -0.87 13.75
N ALA A 166 9.18 -0.37 12.58
CA ALA A 166 8.10 -0.96 11.81
C ALA A 166 8.40 -2.42 11.42
N ASP A 167 7.40 -3.26 11.50
CA ASP A 167 7.41 -4.63 10.98
C ASP A 167 6.64 -4.71 9.67
N LEU A 168 5.61 -3.89 9.51
CA LEU A 168 4.78 -3.77 8.33
C LEU A 168 4.58 -2.28 8.01
N ILE A 169 4.75 -1.90 6.75
CA ILE A 169 4.41 -0.57 6.25
C ILE A 169 3.39 -0.75 5.13
N PHE A 170 2.24 -0.09 5.22
CA PHE A 170 1.26 0.00 4.14
C PHE A 170 1.28 1.42 3.57
N ALA A 171 1.61 1.54 2.29
CA ALA A 171 1.73 2.81 1.58
C ALA A 171 0.61 2.94 0.55
N ASP A 172 -0.38 3.77 0.87
CA ASP A 172 -1.57 4.06 0.07
C ASP A 172 -1.81 5.59 0.04
N ALA A 173 -0.93 6.31 -0.67
CA ALA A 173 -0.94 7.77 -0.70
C ALA A 173 -1.40 8.35 -2.07
N ALA A 174 -0.84 9.47 -2.51
CA ALA A 174 -1.36 10.29 -3.60
C ALA A 174 -1.31 9.66 -5.01
N LYS A 175 -0.46 8.66 -5.27
CA LYS A 175 -0.23 8.00 -6.57
C LYS A 175 0.31 8.94 -7.66
N ASP A 176 0.85 10.10 -7.25
CA ASP A 176 1.42 11.09 -8.18
C ASP A 176 2.84 10.72 -8.66
N GLY A 177 3.47 9.73 -8.02
CA GLY A 177 4.82 9.26 -8.30
C GLY A 177 5.92 10.17 -7.74
N MET A 178 5.57 11.31 -7.16
CA MET A 178 6.51 12.20 -6.48
C MET A 178 6.53 11.93 -4.99
N GLN A 179 5.36 11.86 -4.38
CA GLN A 179 5.22 11.60 -2.94
C GLN A 179 5.76 10.21 -2.59
N GLU A 180 5.41 9.20 -3.37
CA GLU A 180 5.90 7.83 -3.18
C GLU A 180 7.42 7.74 -3.34
N GLN A 181 8.00 8.47 -4.32
CA GLN A 181 9.46 8.50 -4.48
C GLN A 181 10.15 9.15 -3.27
N LEU A 182 9.53 10.18 -2.67
CA LEU A 182 10.05 10.80 -1.44
C LEU A 182 9.98 9.82 -0.26
N PHE A 183 8.90 9.08 -0.08
CA PHE A 183 8.83 8.02 0.94
C PHE A 183 9.93 6.97 0.75
N ILE A 184 10.12 6.47 -0.47
CA ILE A 184 11.15 5.49 -0.79
C ILE A 184 12.54 6.04 -0.46
N ASN A 185 12.82 7.30 -0.84
CA ASN A 185 14.08 7.94 -0.55
C ASN A 185 14.33 8.11 0.95
N ASN A 186 13.29 8.49 1.70
CA ASN A 186 13.34 8.63 3.15
C ASN A 186 13.55 7.27 3.83
N PHE A 187 12.85 6.22 3.40
CA PHE A 187 13.02 4.86 3.92
C PHE A 187 14.42 4.31 3.64
N LYS A 188 15.01 4.59 2.48
CA LYS A 188 16.39 4.20 2.15
C LYS A 188 17.44 4.81 3.09
N GLN A 189 17.13 5.93 3.74
CA GLN A 189 18.01 6.59 4.71
C GLN A 189 17.79 6.07 6.14
N LEU A 190 16.71 5.32 6.39
CA LEU A 190 16.35 4.83 7.72
C LEU A 190 16.93 3.44 7.94
N LYS A 191 17.63 3.28 9.06
CA LYS A 191 18.06 1.95 9.50
C LYS A 191 16.93 1.30 10.29
N PHE A 192 16.22 0.38 9.67
CA PHE A 192 15.19 -0.39 10.34
C PHE A 192 15.79 -1.37 11.35
N ALA A 193 15.16 -1.49 12.51
CA ALA A 193 15.51 -2.46 13.53
C ALA A 193 15.12 -3.89 13.10
N ASN A 194 14.00 -4.00 12.41
CA ASN A 194 13.51 -5.21 11.75
C ASN A 194 13.54 -4.96 10.24
N SER A 195 13.57 -6.02 9.45
CA SER A 195 13.38 -5.90 8.00
C SER A 195 11.88 -5.84 7.71
N PRO A 196 11.25 -4.65 7.59
CA PRO A 196 9.81 -4.58 7.41
C PRO A 196 9.39 -5.14 6.06
N ILE A 197 8.17 -5.64 6.00
CA ILE A 197 7.47 -5.79 4.73
C ILE A 197 6.81 -4.44 4.41
N VAL A 198 7.00 -3.97 3.19
CA VAL A 198 6.27 -2.80 2.68
C VAL A 198 5.23 -3.29 1.68
N VAL A 199 3.99 -2.92 1.89
CA VAL A 199 2.88 -3.14 0.97
C VAL A 199 2.61 -1.83 0.25
N PHE A 200 2.78 -1.81 -1.05
CA PHE A 200 2.37 -0.69 -1.90
C PHE A 200 1.02 -0.99 -2.52
N ASP A 201 0.08 -0.07 -2.34
CA ASP A 201 -1.18 -0.10 -3.08
C ASP A 201 -1.03 0.56 -4.44
N ASP A 202 -1.94 0.21 -5.36
CA ASP A 202 -2.08 0.82 -6.67
C ASP A 202 -0.82 0.76 -7.56
N ILE A 203 0.03 -0.27 -7.42
CA ILE A 203 1.31 -0.39 -8.16
C ILE A 203 1.17 -0.38 -9.68
N ARG A 204 -0.05 -0.56 -10.21
CA ARG A 204 -0.37 -0.54 -11.64
C ARG A 204 -1.11 0.73 -12.07
N LEU A 205 -1.38 1.64 -11.13
CA LEU A 205 -2.13 2.85 -11.38
C LEU A 205 -1.19 4.03 -11.66
N TRP A 206 -1.44 4.77 -12.75
CA TRP A 206 -0.77 6.03 -13.09
C TRP A 206 0.77 5.96 -12.94
N ASN A 207 1.34 6.90 -12.17
CA ASN A 207 2.78 7.02 -11.98
C ASN A 207 3.37 5.94 -11.05
N MET A 208 2.50 5.22 -10.32
CA MET A 208 2.94 4.11 -9.48
C MET A 208 3.58 2.97 -10.29
N LEU A 209 3.14 2.78 -11.55
CA LEU A 209 3.73 1.76 -12.42
C LEU A 209 5.24 1.98 -12.61
N LYS A 210 5.66 3.25 -12.78
CA LYS A 210 7.08 3.59 -12.90
C LYS A 210 7.80 3.38 -11.55
N ILE A 211 7.22 3.86 -10.46
CA ILE A 211 7.77 3.68 -9.11
C ILE A 211 8.02 2.19 -8.82
N TRP A 212 7.02 1.36 -9.09
CA TRP A 212 7.11 -0.08 -8.88
C TRP A 212 8.24 -0.71 -9.71
N ARG A 213 8.35 -0.36 -10.98
CA ARG A 213 9.41 -0.89 -11.88
C ARG A 213 10.80 -0.48 -11.44
N ASP A 214 10.99 0.80 -11.11
CA ASP A 214 12.27 1.36 -10.71
C ASP A 214 12.74 0.91 -9.32
N LEU A 215 11.87 0.27 -8.54
CA LEU A 215 12.21 -0.17 -7.19
C LEU A 215 13.16 -1.38 -7.24
N ASP A 216 14.40 -1.15 -6.80
CA ASP A 216 15.51 -2.11 -6.79
C ASP A 216 15.62 -2.83 -5.43
N LEU A 217 14.55 -3.51 -5.04
CA LEU A 217 14.47 -4.33 -3.83
C LEU A 217 13.72 -5.63 -4.15
N PRO A 218 13.94 -6.72 -3.39
CA PRO A 218 13.13 -7.92 -3.55
C PRO A 218 11.65 -7.57 -3.45
N LYS A 219 10.91 -7.79 -4.52
CA LYS A 219 9.50 -7.39 -4.64
C LYS A 219 8.67 -8.48 -5.30
N LEU A 220 7.37 -8.47 -5.04
CA LEU A 220 6.40 -9.42 -5.58
C LEU A 220 5.07 -8.72 -5.86
N ASP A 221 4.64 -8.71 -7.11
CA ASP A 221 3.31 -8.27 -7.51
C ASP A 221 2.28 -9.36 -7.16
N ILE A 222 1.33 -9.03 -6.31
CA ILE A 222 0.26 -9.92 -5.85
C ILE A 222 -1.13 -9.36 -6.20
N THR A 223 -1.23 -8.57 -7.24
CA THR A 223 -2.47 -7.90 -7.66
C THR A 223 -3.67 -8.84 -7.76
N SER A 224 -3.46 -10.08 -8.22
CA SER A 224 -4.56 -11.06 -8.35
C SER A 224 -5.19 -11.48 -7.01
N PHE A 225 -4.49 -11.26 -5.91
CA PHE A 225 -5.00 -11.53 -4.55
C PHE A 225 -5.41 -10.25 -3.81
N GLY A 226 -4.95 -9.10 -4.27
CA GLY A 226 -5.13 -7.81 -3.62
C GLY A 226 -6.14 -6.90 -4.32
N HIS A 227 -5.67 -5.81 -4.89
CA HIS A 227 -6.48 -4.79 -5.50
C HIS A 227 -6.35 -4.80 -7.02
N TRP A 228 -7.44 -4.56 -7.75
CA TRP A 228 -7.45 -4.55 -9.22
C TRP A 228 -6.48 -3.50 -9.82
N SER A 229 -6.21 -2.41 -9.14
CA SER A 229 -5.23 -1.37 -9.51
C SER A 229 -3.78 -1.71 -9.13
N GLY A 230 -3.59 -2.81 -8.43
CA GLY A 230 -2.29 -3.37 -8.10
C GLY A 230 -1.97 -3.40 -6.62
N THR A 231 -1.40 -4.52 -6.17
CA THR A 231 -0.86 -4.66 -4.82
C THR A 231 0.53 -5.28 -4.90
N GLY A 232 1.52 -4.62 -4.33
CA GLY A 232 2.91 -5.06 -4.33
C GLY A 232 3.48 -5.26 -2.94
N LEU A 233 4.22 -6.35 -2.75
CA LEU A 233 5.00 -6.61 -1.55
C LEU A 233 6.48 -6.32 -1.81
N VAL A 234 7.14 -5.70 -0.84
CA VAL A 234 8.58 -5.45 -0.86
C VAL A 234 9.21 -5.94 0.43
N ASP A 235 10.30 -6.69 0.33
CA ASP A 235 11.13 -7.10 1.47
C ASP A 235 12.20 -6.01 1.67
N TRP A 236 11.97 -5.16 2.66
CA TRP A 236 12.82 -4.01 2.92
C TRP A 236 13.96 -4.39 3.87
N LYS A 237 15.13 -4.69 3.29
CA LYS A 237 16.33 -5.08 4.04
C LYS A 237 17.33 -3.95 4.10
#